data_92951e65e5bf52c1478d188d512fa956
#
_entry.id   92951e65e5bf52c1478d188d512fa956
#
_cell.length_a   1.000
_cell.length_b   1.000
_cell.length_c   1.000
_cell.angle_alpha   90.00
_cell.angle_beta   90.00
_cell.angle_gamma   90.00
#
_symmetry.space_group_name_H-M   'P 1'
#
loop_
_entity.id
_entity.type
_entity.pdbx_description
1 polymer ?
#
loop_
_entity_poly.entity_id
_entity_poly.type
_entity_poly.pdbx_seq_one_letter_code
_entity_poly.pdbx_strand_id
1 'polypeptide(L)'
;MNSISANLNIMIKASEKASKILIRDFGELEKLQVSKKGPKDFVTNADIKAEKIIIDELKKARPNYSIISEENGIEKNKDETNFWIIDPIDGTINFLHGVPHFAISIALQSNNEIICGLIFDPIKDELFYAEKNNGAFFNNQRVRVSKKNKINDCLFVTGGRMKNELDLPYRKSGCAALDMAYVAAGRYDGFFQNELN
;
A
#
# COMPACT_ATOMS: atom_id res chain seq x y z
N MET A 1 -22.49 -13.24 -2.62
CA MET A 1 -21.13 -12.88 -2.16
C MET A 1 -20.17 -13.16 -3.31
N ASN A 2 -19.47 -12.16 -3.83
CA ASN A 2 -18.42 -12.45 -4.79
C ASN A 2 -17.31 -13.18 -4.05
N SER A 3 -16.95 -14.37 -4.53
CA SER A 3 -15.85 -15.14 -3.92
C SER A 3 -14.53 -14.42 -4.24
N ILE A 4 -13.78 -14.09 -3.21
CA ILE A 4 -12.41 -13.58 -3.32
C ILE A 4 -11.55 -14.69 -3.92
N SER A 5 -10.68 -14.38 -4.88
CA SER A 5 -9.77 -15.37 -5.46
C SER A 5 -8.79 -15.93 -4.43
N ALA A 6 -8.26 -17.12 -4.72
CA ALA A 6 -7.24 -17.74 -3.87
C ALA A 6 -6.00 -16.83 -3.72
N ASN A 7 -5.58 -16.14 -4.78
CA ASN A 7 -4.41 -15.26 -4.75
C ASN A 7 -4.68 -14.02 -3.88
N LEU A 8 -5.83 -13.36 -4.03
CA LEU A 8 -6.19 -12.22 -3.21
C LEU A 8 -6.33 -12.61 -1.72
N ASN A 9 -6.90 -13.79 -1.42
CA ASN A 9 -6.99 -14.29 -0.04
C ASN A 9 -5.60 -14.54 0.58
N ILE A 10 -4.63 -15.00 -0.20
CA ILE A 10 -3.23 -15.16 0.24
C ILE A 10 -2.62 -13.79 0.57
N MET A 11 -2.82 -12.78 -0.30
CA MET A 11 -2.32 -11.41 -0.09
C MET A 11 -2.92 -10.79 1.18
N ILE A 12 -4.23 -10.96 1.42
CA ILE A 12 -4.91 -10.47 2.63
C ILE A 12 -4.28 -11.09 3.88
N LYS A 13 -4.09 -12.41 3.90
CA LYS A 13 -3.44 -13.10 5.03
C LYS A 13 -2.01 -12.63 5.26
N ALA A 14 -1.25 -12.39 4.20
CA ALA A 14 0.10 -11.89 4.29
C ALA A 14 0.14 -10.48 4.89
N SER A 15 -0.72 -9.56 4.41
CA SER A 15 -0.82 -8.21 4.93
C SER A 15 -1.29 -8.17 6.40
N GLU A 16 -2.28 -8.98 6.79
CA GLU A 16 -2.76 -9.10 8.18
C GLU A 16 -1.66 -9.62 9.14
N LYS A 17 -0.78 -10.50 8.67
CA LYS A 17 0.34 -10.96 9.49
C LYS A 17 1.41 -9.90 9.66
N ALA A 18 1.77 -9.21 8.57
CA ALA A 18 2.76 -8.15 8.59
C ALA A 18 2.26 -6.95 9.42
N SER A 19 0.98 -6.61 9.33
CA SER A 19 0.38 -5.49 10.06
C SER A 19 0.56 -5.57 11.57
N LYS A 20 0.54 -6.77 12.14
CA LYS A 20 0.72 -6.96 13.61
C LYS A 20 2.07 -6.45 14.09
N ILE A 21 3.13 -6.65 13.28
CA ILE A 21 4.47 -6.14 13.61
C ILE A 21 4.52 -4.65 13.38
N LEU A 22 3.95 -4.14 12.28
CA LEU A 22 3.92 -2.72 11.99
C LEU A 22 3.16 -1.93 13.05
N ILE A 23 2.00 -2.40 13.51
CA ILE A 23 1.23 -1.76 14.58
C ILE A 23 2.04 -1.72 15.88
N ARG A 24 2.69 -2.83 16.24
CA ARG A 24 3.54 -2.88 17.43
C ARG A 24 4.71 -1.90 17.33
N ASP A 25 5.46 -1.98 16.23
CA ASP A 25 6.67 -1.18 16.03
C ASP A 25 6.31 0.32 15.90
N PHE A 26 5.16 0.66 15.30
CA PHE A 26 4.60 2.02 15.27
C PHE A 26 4.27 2.54 16.67
N GLY A 27 3.63 1.73 17.52
CA GLY A 27 3.33 2.10 18.90
C GLY A 27 4.57 2.24 19.79
N GLU A 28 5.69 1.66 19.41
CA GLU A 28 6.96 1.77 20.11
C GLU A 28 7.80 2.98 19.67
N LEU A 29 7.52 3.57 18.50
CA LEU A 29 8.23 4.74 17.97
C LEU A 29 8.24 5.91 18.95
N GLU A 30 7.12 6.21 19.61
CA GLU A 30 7.02 7.27 20.62
C GLU A 30 7.95 7.02 21.80
N LYS A 31 8.18 5.75 22.17
CA LYS A 31 9.07 5.34 23.26
C LYS A 31 10.53 5.30 22.81
N LEU A 32 10.79 5.04 21.53
CA LEU A 32 12.13 4.85 20.97
C LEU A 32 12.79 6.15 20.50
N GLN A 33 12.05 7.23 20.30
CA GLN A 33 12.62 8.57 20.05
C GLN A 33 13.55 9.04 21.18
N VAL A 34 13.54 8.35 22.32
CA VAL A 34 14.41 8.58 23.48
C VAL A 34 15.63 7.64 23.52
N SER A 35 15.73 6.64 22.65
CA SER A 35 16.84 5.65 22.67
C SER A 35 17.92 5.99 21.65
N LYS A 36 19.18 5.58 21.94
CA LYS A 36 20.43 5.91 21.22
C LYS A 36 20.52 5.40 19.77
N LYS A 37 19.53 4.68 19.23
CA LYS A 37 19.45 4.29 17.81
C LYS A 37 18.57 5.31 17.09
N GLY A 38 19.08 5.90 16.01
CA GLY A 38 18.35 6.91 15.27
C GLY A 38 17.04 6.38 14.68
N PRO A 39 16.03 7.24 14.51
CA PRO A 39 14.72 6.85 13.97
C PRO A 39 14.78 6.10 12.63
N LYS A 40 15.75 6.45 11.76
CA LYS A 40 15.94 5.81 10.45
C LYS A 40 16.28 4.32 10.53
N ASP A 41 17.14 3.92 11.49
CA ASP A 41 17.54 2.50 11.65
C ASP A 41 16.38 1.63 12.12
N PHE A 42 15.43 2.23 12.85
CA PHE A 42 14.26 1.51 13.35
C PHE A 42 13.25 1.25 12.23
N VAL A 43 12.98 2.25 11.40
CA VAL A 43 12.04 2.11 10.27
C VAL A 43 12.56 1.06 9.29
N THR A 44 13.80 1.14 8.88
CA THR A 44 14.43 0.14 8.00
C THR A 44 14.27 -1.29 8.56
N ASN A 45 14.40 -1.48 9.87
CA ASN A 45 14.16 -2.78 10.48
C ASN A 45 12.67 -3.21 10.44
N ALA A 46 11.72 -2.28 10.55
CA ALA A 46 10.30 -2.58 10.44
C ALA A 46 9.92 -2.99 9.01
N ASP A 47 10.41 -2.23 8.00
CA ASP A 47 10.25 -2.53 6.59
C ASP A 47 10.75 -3.94 6.25
N ILE A 48 12.00 -4.23 6.56
CA ILE A 48 12.63 -5.54 6.29
C ILE A 48 11.86 -6.69 6.96
N LYS A 49 11.42 -6.51 8.20
CA LYS A 49 10.65 -7.55 8.91
C LYS A 49 9.27 -7.76 8.29
N ALA A 50 8.57 -6.67 7.96
CA ALA A 50 7.25 -6.73 7.35
C ALA A 50 7.35 -7.38 5.96
N GLU A 51 8.30 -6.96 5.13
CA GLU A 51 8.55 -7.54 3.82
C GLU A 51 8.85 -9.03 3.91
N LYS A 52 9.73 -9.45 4.82
CA LYS A 52 10.05 -10.86 5.02
C LYS A 52 8.80 -11.68 5.35
N ILE A 53 7.92 -11.19 6.23
CA ILE A 53 6.69 -11.90 6.60
C ILE A 53 5.76 -12.03 5.39
N ILE A 54 5.60 -10.96 4.62
CA ILE A 54 4.79 -10.97 3.40
C ILE A 54 5.34 -12.00 2.42
N ILE A 55 6.64 -11.93 2.12
CA ILE A 55 7.32 -12.86 1.20
C ILE A 55 7.16 -14.31 1.65
N ASP A 56 7.38 -14.60 2.94
CA ASP A 56 7.28 -15.96 3.47
C ASP A 56 5.86 -16.53 3.30
N GLU A 57 4.80 -15.72 3.51
CA GLU A 57 3.42 -16.17 3.32
C GLU A 57 3.06 -16.35 1.85
N LEU A 58 3.52 -15.46 0.97
CA LEU A 58 3.30 -15.56 -0.46
C LEU A 58 4.01 -16.78 -1.07
N LYS A 59 5.29 -17.02 -0.70
CA LYS A 59 6.08 -18.18 -1.15
C LYS A 59 5.52 -19.50 -0.66
N LYS A 60 4.99 -19.57 0.56
CA LYS A 60 4.32 -20.77 1.06
C LYS A 60 3.19 -21.23 0.15
N ALA A 61 2.42 -20.29 -0.37
CA ALA A 61 1.26 -20.58 -1.20
C ALA A 61 1.60 -20.72 -2.69
N ARG A 62 2.60 -19.97 -3.16
CA ARG A 62 3.04 -19.91 -4.56
C ARG A 62 4.57 -19.93 -4.65
N PRO A 63 5.22 -21.08 -4.39
CA PRO A 63 6.68 -21.16 -4.25
C PRO A 63 7.45 -20.88 -5.55
N ASN A 64 6.81 -20.94 -6.69
CA ASN A 64 7.45 -20.72 -7.99
C ASN A 64 7.32 -19.28 -8.52
N TYR A 65 6.46 -18.45 -7.94
CA TYR A 65 6.27 -17.06 -8.40
C TYR A 65 7.49 -16.21 -8.08
N SER A 66 7.83 -15.31 -8.97
CA SER A 66 8.87 -14.30 -8.79
C SER A 66 8.38 -13.16 -7.89
N ILE A 67 9.31 -12.38 -7.35
CA ILE A 67 9.00 -11.27 -6.42
C ILE A 67 9.72 -10.01 -6.90
N ILE A 68 9.04 -8.90 -6.82
CA ILE A 68 9.56 -7.54 -6.92
C ILE A 68 9.20 -6.85 -5.62
N SER A 69 10.17 -6.46 -4.83
CA SER A 69 9.93 -5.77 -3.56
C SER A 69 10.83 -4.55 -3.39
N GLU A 70 10.39 -3.61 -2.56
CA GLU A 70 11.09 -2.35 -2.37
C GLU A 70 12.46 -2.57 -1.72
N GLU A 71 12.53 -3.37 -0.67
CA GLU A 71 13.75 -3.55 0.13
C GLU A 71 14.74 -4.55 -0.48
N ASN A 72 14.26 -5.64 -1.07
CA ASN A 72 15.11 -6.70 -1.62
C ASN A 72 15.23 -6.68 -3.15
N GLY A 73 14.48 -5.82 -3.85
CA GLY A 73 14.49 -5.72 -5.31
C GLY A 73 13.84 -6.93 -6.00
N ILE A 74 14.45 -7.40 -7.08
CA ILE A 74 13.87 -8.46 -7.93
C ILE A 74 14.47 -9.83 -7.57
N GLU A 75 13.62 -10.74 -7.13
CA GLU A 75 13.94 -12.17 -6.96
C GLU A 75 13.21 -12.99 -8.03
N LYS A 76 13.95 -13.47 -9.02
CA LYS A 76 13.41 -14.35 -10.05
C LYS A 76 13.30 -15.79 -9.55
N ASN A 77 12.22 -16.48 -9.90
CA ASN A 77 11.96 -17.87 -9.59
C ASN A 77 11.59 -18.65 -10.87
N LYS A 78 11.15 -19.90 -10.74
CA LYS A 78 10.85 -20.79 -11.87
C LYS A 78 9.73 -20.27 -12.77
N ASP A 79 8.78 -19.54 -12.22
CA ASP A 79 7.70 -18.89 -12.97
C ASP A 79 8.11 -17.46 -13.32
N GLU A 80 8.40 -17.23 -14.61
CA GLU A 80 8.79 -15.93 -15.15
C GLU A 80 7.61 -15.07 -15.58
N THR A 81 6.37 -15.59 -15.44
CA THR A 81 5.16 -14.90 -15.88
C THR A 81 4.39 -14.26 -14.74
N ASN A 82 4.56 -14.77 -13.50
CA ASN A 82 3.85 -14.31 -12.32
C ASN A 82 4.81 -13.66 -11.32
N PHE A 83 4.50 -12.41 -10.96
CA PHE A 83 5.28 -11.60 -10.03
C PHE A 83 4.40 -11.06 -8.92
N TRP A 84 4.78 -11.31 -7.68
CA TRP A 84 4.32 -10.52 -6.55
C TRP A 84 5.06 -9.20 -6.53
N ILE A 85 4.34 -8.08 -6.45
CA ILE A 85 4.91 -6.74 -6.31
C ILE A 85 4.53 -6.26 -4.91
N ILE A 86 5.54 -5.90 -4.11
CA ILE A 86 5.38 -5.66 -2.67
C ILE A 86 6.04 -4.36 -2.29
N ASP A 87 5.29 -3.52 -1.59
CA ASP A 87 5.77 -2.40 -0.81
C ASP A 87 5.26 -2.61 0.64
N PRO A 88 6.16 -2.89 1.59
CA PRO A 88 5.78 -3.22 2.96
C PRO A 88 5.27 -2.02 3.75
N ILE A 89 5.75 -0.79 3.46
CA ILE A 89 5.34 0.45 4.12
C ILE A 89 5.36 1.64 3.15
N ASP A 90 4.35 1.77 2.27
CA ASP A 90 4.17 3.05 1.59
C ASP A 90 3.81 4.14 2.59
N GLY A 91 4.56 5.24 2.57
CA GLY A 91 4.47 6.27 3.58
C GLY A 91 5.49 6.13 4.72
N THR A 92 6.68 5.61 4.43
CA THR A 92 7.79 5.40 5.38
C THR A 92 8.10 6.64 6.22
N ILE A 93 8.06 7.85 5.61
CA ILE A 93 8.27 9.11 6.35
C ILE A 93 7.17 9.34 7.39
N ASN A 94 5.91 9.02 7.05
CA ASN A 94 4.80 9.11 8.00
C ASN A 94 4.99 8.14 9.16
N PHE A 95 5.32 6.89 8.84
CA PHE A 95 5.63 5.87 9.84
C PHE A 95 6.74 6.36 10.79
N LEU A 96 7.85 6.85 10.25
CA LEU A 96 9.01 7.36 10.99
C LEU A 96 8.65 8.49 11.98
N HIS A 97 7.70 9.34 11.61
CA HIS A 97 7.28 10.49 12.41
C HIS A 97 6.05 10.23 13.28
N GLY A 98 5.59 8.97 13.40
CA GLY A 98 4.40 8.63 14.19
C GLY A 98 3.09 9.16 13.59
N VAL A 99 3.08 9.46 12.28
CA VAL A 99 1.86 9.87 11.58
C VAL A 99 1.09 8.62 11.15
N PRO A 100 -0.15 8.36 11.64
CA PRO A 100 -0.90 7.13 11.37
C PRO A 100 -1.54 7.14 9.98
N HIS A 101 -0.70 7.25 8.93
CA HIS A 101 -1.12 7.29 7.54
C HIS A 101 -0.05 6.65 6.65
N PHE A 102 -0.05 5.35 6.60
CA PHE A 102 0.83 4.50 5.80
C PHE A 102 0.12 3.19 5.47
N ALA A 103 0.61 2.44 4.49
CA ALA A 103 -0.06 1.24 4.05
C ALA A 103 0.91 0.14 3.60
N ILE A 104 0.44 -1.10 3.67
CA ILE A 104 1.01 -2.24 2.96
C ILE A 104 0.38 -2.28 1.57
N SER A 105 1.20 -2.37 0.52
CA SER A 105 0.75 -2.54 -0.85
C SER A 105 1.24 -3.87 -1.41
N ILE A 106 0.34 -4.70 -1.94
CA ILE A 106 0.68 -5.98 -2.58
C ILE A 106 -0.12 -6.10 -3.87
N ALA A 107 0.56 -6.44 -4.97
CA ALA A 107 -0.08 -6.74 -6.24
C ALA A 107 0.42 -8.07 -6.83
N LEU A 108 -0.40 -8.68 -7.67
CA LEU A 108 -0.01 -9.82 -8.50
C LEU A 108 -0.07 -9.40 -9.97
N GLN A 109 1.09 -9.40 -10.60
CA GLN A 109 1.23 -9.31 -12.04
C GLN A 109 1.26 -10.72 -12.65
N SER A 110 0.52 -10.94 -13.72
CA SER A 110 0.55 -12.16 -14.52
C SER A 110 0.60 -11.79 -16.01
N ASN A 111 1.59 -12.35 -16.73
CA ASN A 111 1.80 -12.03 -18.16
C ASN A 111 1.86 -10.51 -18.45
N ASN A 112 2.62 -9.77 -17.64
CA ASN A 112 2.79 -8.30 -17.71
C ASN A 112 1.51 -7.48 -17.45
N GLU A 113 0.49 -8.08 -16.83
CA GLU A 113 -0.74 -7.40 -16.45
C GLU A 113 -1.03 -7.56 -14.97
N ILE A 114 -1.40 -6.49 -14.26
CA ILE A 114 -1.85 -6.57 -12.88
C ILE A 114 -3.24 -7.21 -12.85
N ILE A 115 -3.37 -8.37 -12.21
CA ILE A 115 -4.63 -9.13 -12.15
C ILE A 115 -5.37 -8.99 -10.83
N CYS A 116 -4.66 -8.70 -9.75
CA CYS A 116 -5.25 -8.31 -8.47
C CYS A 116 -4.26 -7.49 -7.64
N GLY A 117 -4.78 -6.72 -6.70
CA GLY A 117 -3.99 -5.92 -5.79
C GLY A 117 -4.76 -5.57 -4.53
N LEU A 118 -4.04 -5.29 -3.45
CA LEU A 118 -4.58 -4.73 -2.21
C LEU A 118 -3.71 -3.59 -1.69
N ILE A 119 -4.34 -2.71 -0.94
CA ILE A 119 -3.73 -1.66 -0.12
C ILE A 119 -4.39 -1.77 1.25
N PHE A 120 -3.58 -1.94 2.29
CA PHE A 120 -4.06 -2.13 3.65
C PHE A 120 -3.45 -1.08 4.60
N ASP A 121 -4.29 -0.19 5.14
CA ASP A 121 -3.92 0.71 6.24
C ASP A 121 -4.09 -0.06 7.56
N PRO A 122 -3.01 -0.44 8.24
CA PRO A 122 -3.09 -1.27 9.43
C PRO A 122 -3.57 -0.51 10.67
N ILE A 123 -3.46 0.81 10.68
CA ILE A 123 -3.85 1.64 11.84
C ILE A 123 -5.35 1.87 11.85
N LYS A 124 -5.95 2.10 10.66
CA LYS A 124 -7.38 2.35 10.51
C LYS A 124 -8.19 1.08 10.24
N ASP A 125 -7.51 -0.07 10.05
CA ASP A 125 -8.11 -1.33 9.60
C ASP A 125 -8.93 -1.15 8.31
N GLU A 126 -8.34 -0.42 7.37
CA GLU A 126 -8.92 -0.12 6.07
C GLU A 126 -8.27 -0.98 4.98
N LEU A 127 -9.03 -1.93 4.45
CA LEU A 127 -8.59 -2.82 3.37
C LEU A 127 -9.25 -2.41 2.05
N PHE A 128 -8.44 -1.95 1.10
CA PHE A 128 -8.83 -1.73 -0.29
C PHE A 128 -8.27 -2.86 -1.14
N TYR A 129 -9.09 -3.42 -2.02
CA TYR A 129 -8.62 -4.45 -2.94
C TYR A 129 -9.39 -4.44 -4.25
N ALA A 130 -8.76 -4.94 -5.28
CA ALA A 130 -9.37 -5.10 -6.58
C ALA A 130 -8.88 -6.37 -7.28
N GLU A 131 -9.74 -6.93 -8.12
CA GLU A 131 -9.40 -8.00 -9.05
C GLU A 131 -9.89 -7.67 -10.45
N LYS A 132 -9.11 -8.05 -11.44
CA LYS A 132 -9.47 -7.89 -12.84
C LYS A 132 -10.85 -8.50 -13.11
N ASN A 133 -11.74 -7.74 -13.75
CA ASN A 133 -13.12 -8.10 -14.07
C ASN A 133 -14.06 -8.33 -12.86
N ASN A 134 -13.58 -8.19 -11.62
CA ASN A 134 -14.41 -8.35 -10.41
C ASN A 134 -14.77 -7.01 -9.75
N GLY A 135 -13.96 -5.96 -10.01
CA GLY A 135 -14.14 -4.60 -9.49
C GLY A 135 -13.29 -4.33 -8.26
N ALA A 136 -13.50 -3.17 -7.65
CA ALA A 136 -12.78 -2.67 -6.49
C ALA A 136 -13.68 -2.60 -5.25
N PHE A 137 -13.09 -2.85 -4.09
CA PHE A 137 -13.79 -2.97 -2.81
C PHE A 137 -13.01 -2.29 -1.69
N PHE A 138 -13.73 -1.79 -0.71
CA PHE A 138 -13.27 -1.29 0.56
C PHE A 138 -13.98 -2.05 1.68
N ASN A 139 -13.26 -2.75 2.54
CA ASN A 139 -13.83 -3.57 3.62
C ASN A 139 -15.07 -4.37 3.14
N ASN A 140 -14.91 -5.11 2.02
CA ASN A 140 -15.94 -5.92 1.36
C ASN A 140 -17.11 -5.15 0.73
N GLN A 141 -17.11 -3.84 0.75
CA GLN A 141 -18.11 -3.01 0.07
C GLN A 141 -17.56 -2.51 -1.27
N ARG A 142 -18.34 -2.66 -2.35
CA ARG A 142 -17.92 -2.18 -3.68
C ARG A 142 -17.76 -0.65 -3.67
N VAL A 143 -16.60 -0.18 -4.10
CA VAL A 143 -16.34 1.26 -4.21
C VAL A 143 -16.65 1.84 -5.58
N ARG A 144 -16.80 3.15 -5.62
CA ARG A 144 -17.00 3.95 -6.82
C ARG A 144 -16.22 5.25 -6.66
N VAL A 145 -15.67 5.73 -7.75
CA VAL A 145 -15.08 7.06 -7.81
C VAL A 145 -16.12 8.16 -7.58
N SER A 146 -15.68 9.34 -7.22
CA SER A 146 -16.52 10.53 -7.11
C SER A 146 -17.30 10.80 -8.41
N LYS A 147 -18.50 11.38 -8.27
CA LYS A 147 -19.35 11.80 -9.41
C LYS A 147 -19.25 13.29 -9.69
N LYS A 148 -18.36 14.03 -9.02
CA LYS A 148 -18.19 15.46 -9.25
C LYS A 148 -17.67 15.70 -10.66
N ASN A 149 -18.23 16.71 -11.34
CA ASN A 149 -17.91 17.05 -12.71
C ASN A 149 -17.41 18.51 -12.86
N LYS A 150 -17.38 19.27 -11.76
CA LYS A 150 -16.83 20.62 -11.73
C LYS A 150 -15.55 20.63 -10.90
N ILE A 151 -14.47 21.10 -11.50
CA ILE A 151 -13.15 21.07 -10.87
C ILE A 151 -13.11 21.88 -9.56
N ASN A 152 -13.86 22.95 -9.45
CA ASN A 152 -13.93 23.79 -8.24
C ASN A 152 -14.60 23.09 -7.05
N ASP A 153 -15.35 22.02 -7.29
CA ASP A 153 -15.99 21.22 -6.24
C ASP A 153 -15.10 20.03 -5.83
N CYS A 154 -13.96 19.85 -6.49
CA CYS A 154 -13.09 18.70 -6.28
C CYS A 154 -12.07 18.94 -5.19
N LEU A 155 -11.73 17.88 -4.45
CA LEU A 155 -10.62 17.83 -3.52
C LEU A 155 -9.55 16.88 -4.05
N PHE A 156 -8.36 17.39 -4.31
CA PHE A 156 -7.24 16.63 -4.83
C PHE A 156 -6.30 16.17 -3.72
N VAL A 157 -5.47 15.17 -4.04
CA VAL A 157 -4.41 14.70 -3.15
C VAL A 157 -3.12 14.49 -3.92
N THR A 158 -1.98 14.69 -3.26
CA THR A 158 -0.64 14.52 -3.83
C THR A 158 0.35 14.09 -2.75
N GLY A 159 1.28 13.21 -3.10
CA GLY A 159 2.43 12.88 -2.24
C GLY A 159 3.64 13.80 -2.49
N GLY A 160 3.71 14.44 -3.66
CA GLY A 160 4.86 15.18 -4.14
C GLY A 160 4.81 16.70 -3.91
N ARG A 161 5.90 17.35 -4.33
CA ARG A 161 5.95 18.82 -4.44
C ARG A 161 5.33 19.25 -5.77
N MET A 162 4.38 20.18 -5.71
CA MET A 162 3.89 20.86 -6.91
C MET A 162 4.90 21.93 -7.35
N LYS A 163 5.28 21.90 -8.63
CA LYS A 163 6.10 22.96 -9.23
C LYS A 163 5.31 24.26 -9.46
N ASN A 164 3.99 24.14 -9.65
CA ASN A 164 3.07 25.27 -9.79
C ASN A 164 1.91 25.06 -8.82
N GLU A 165 1.57 26.08 -8.03
CA GLU A 165 0.38 26.04 -7.19
C GLU A 165 -0.85 26.08 -8.10
N LEU A 166 -1.59 24.98 -8.12
CA LEU A 166 -2.94 24.98 -8.65
C LEU A 166 -3.84 25.67 -7.64
N ASP A 167 -4.65 26.61 -8.07
CA ASP A 167 -5.70 27.26 -7.24
C ASP A 167 -6.88 26.29 -7.03
N LEU A 168 -6.57 25.13 -6.45
CA LEU A 168 -7.51 24.04 -6.18
C LEU A 168 -7.24 23.50 -4.77
N PRO A 169 -8.30 23.11 -4.04
CA PRO A 169 -8.11 22.50 -2.73
C PRO A 169 -7.42 21.14 -2.87
N TYR A 170 -6.30 20.99 -2.18
CA TYR A 170 -5.57 19.72 -2.17
C TYR A 170 -5.03 19.36 -0.78
N ARG A 171 -4.63 18.10 -0.63
CA ARG A 171 -3.96 17.57 0.55
C ARG A 171 -2.61 16.97 0.15
N LYS A 172 -1.64 17.03 1.06
CA LYS A 172 -0.38 16.28 0.97
C LYS A 172 -0.39 15.24 2.08
N SER A 173 -0.57 13.98 1.72
CA SER A 173 -0.74 12.91 2.70
C SER A 173 0.57 12.20 3.03
N GLY A 174 1.43 12.01 2.02
CA GLY A 174 2.70 11.30 2.14
C GLY A 174 2.60 9.77 2.04
N CYS A 175 1.48 9.23 1.53
CA CYS A 175 1.28 7.82 1.22
C CYS A 175 0.52 7.70 -0.11
N ALA A 176 1.23 7.40 -1.19
CA ALA A 176 0.67 7.40 -2.54
C ALA A 176 -0.36 6.28 -2.74
N ALA A 177 -0.12 5.11 -2.15
CA ALA A 177 -1.04 3.98 -2.24
C ALA A 177 -2.42 4.32 -1.61
N LEU A 178 -2.43 4.90 -0.39
CA LEU A 178 -3.68 5.34 0.23
C LEU A 178 -4.35 6.48 -0.54
N ASP A 179 -3.59 7.41 -1.09
CA ASP A 179 -4.12 8.49 -1.90
C ASP A 179 -4.88 7.96 -3.11
N MET A 180 -4.29 7.03 -3.85
CA MET A 180 -4.93 6.37 -4.99
C MET A 180 -6.13 5.52 -4.57
N ALA A 181 -6.05 4.80 -3.45
CA ALA A 181 -7.15 4.02 -2.89
C ALA A 181 -8.34 4.92 -2.50
N TYR A 182 -8.06 6.09 -1.91
CA TYR A 182 -9.09 7.05 -1.53
C TYR A 182 -9.75 7.72 -2.75
N VAL A 183 -9.00 7.95 -3.83
CA VAL A 183 -9.61 8.38 -5.11
C VAL A 183 -10.52 7.28 -5.66
N ALA A 184 -10.07 6.03 -5.68
CA ALA A 184 -10.89 4.90 -6.13
C ALA A 184 -12.18 4.72 -5.31
N ALA A 185 -12.14 5.08 -4.02
CA ALA A 185 -13.28 5.04 -3.10
C ALA A 185 -14.14 6.33 -3.11
N GLY A 186 -13.78 7.34 -3.91
CA GLY A 186 -14.51 8.60 -4.00
C GLY A 186 -14.34 9.54 -2.79
N ARG A 187 -13.34 9.29 -1.94
CA ARG A 187 -12.99 10.19 -0.82
C ARG A 187 -12.23 11.43 -1.30
N TYR A 188 -11.39 11.26 -2.32
CA TYR A 188 -10.76 12.30 -3.11
C TYR A 188 -11.24 12.22 -4.55
N ASP A 189 -11.11 13.32 -5.27
CA ASP A 189 -11.60 13.43 -6.63
C ASP A 189 -10.49 13.23 -7.67
N GLY A 190 -9.22 13.37 -7.27
CA GLY A 190 -8.08 13.11 -8.12
C GLY A 190 -6.77 13.05 -7.33
N PHE A 191 -5.82 12.31 -7.89
CA PHE A 191 -4.44 12.19 -7.41
C PHE A 191 -3.49 12.70 -8.50
N PHE A 192 -2.45 13.39 -8.09
CA PHE A 192 -1.37 13.76 -8.99
C PHE A 192 -0.03 13.73 -8.26
N GLN A 193 1.00 13.26 -8.96
CA GLN A 193 2.38 13.23 -8.48
C GLN A 193 3.31 13.29 -9.70
N ASN A 194 4.37 14.11 -9.62
CA ASN A 194 5.27 14.26 -10.75
C ASN A 194 6.24 13.07 -10.89
N GLU A 195 6.58 12.43 -9.78
CA GLU A 195 7.49 11.27 -9.73
C GLU A 195 6.98 10.34 -8.65
N LEU A 196 6.80 9.06 -8.99
CA LEU A 196 6.62 7.95 -8.05
C LEU A 196 7.99 7.26 -7.96
N ASN A 197 8.53 7.19 -6.77
CA ASN A 197 9.76 6.45 -6.50
C ASN A 197 9.44 4.97 -6.39
#